data_f66d846eada47e8de23df46822d4d33f
#
_entry.id   f66d846eada47e8de23df46822d4d33f
#
_cell.length_a   1.000
_cell.length_b   1.000
_cell.length_c   1.000
_cell.angle_alpha   90.00
_cell.angle_beta   90.00
_cell.angle_gamma   90.00
#
_symmetry.space_group_name_H-M   'P 1'
#
loop_
_entity.id
_entity.type
_entity.pdbx_description
1 polymer ?
#
loop_
_entity_poly.entity_id
_entity_poly.type
_entity_poly.pdbx_seq_one_letter_code
_entity_poly.pdbx_strand_id
1 'polypeptide(L)'
;MWASGWWRPSEQPDFRTICRFRAEHEKALEKLFVEALRLCHEVGLVKLGVVALDGTKVAANAALAANRSYEAIEEEVRGILAEAKAVDAEEDVLFGRERRGDELPEGLGWRADRLKRLKEAKERLKREAEAAAKAAQGHLEQRQAEEEATGKKKRGRKPKVVQAAPSEASKANTTDPDSRIMKTRQGYVQGYNVQAVVSEDQIIVAVGVTQEANDVQQLEPMLQALAHTLEAAGIEDRPRAGLADAGYWSEANIKACSCPEMPELLIATTKDWKQRKLLRERGCPRGRIPQRLSPRDRMERKLLTKRGRALYKMRGVLVEPVLGQVKEGQGFRRFMRRGLGAAQSEWFLVGMTHNLLKLWRSGQAPWGWAKARWN
;
A
#
# COMPACT_ATOMS: atom_id res chain seq x y z
N MET A 1 -3.25 -23.65 -18.39
CA MET A 1 -2.39 -24.05 -19.51
C MET A 1 -2.06 -22.78 -20.30
N TRP A 2 -0.84 -22.28 -20.19
CA TRP A 2 -0.37 -21.08 -20.89
C TRP A 2 -0.03 -21.44 -22.32
N ALA A 3 -0.42 -20.60 -23.26
CA ALA A 3 -0.23 -20.82 -24.69
C ALA A 3 1.24 -20.99 -25.03
N SER A 4 1.67 -22.22 -25.24
CA SER A 4 3.04 -22.65 -25.53
C SER A 4 3.43 -22.51 -27.01
N GLY A 5 2.70 -21.75 -27.83
CA GLY A 5 2.86 -21.73 -29.29
C GLY A 5 3.67 -20.57 -29.90
N TRP A 6 4.02 -19.53 -29.09
CA TRP A 6 4.60 -18.31 -29.68
C TRP A 6 6.06 -18.05 -29.35
N TRP A 7 6.64 -18.76 -28.39
CA TRP A 7 8.05 -18.61 -28.04
C TRP A 7 8.83 -19.86 -28.39
N ARG A 8 9.89 -19.70 -29.13
CA ARG A 8 10.85 -20.79 -29.31
C ARG A 8 11.47 -21.09 -27.94
N PRO A 9 11.72 -22.35 -27.58
CA PRO A 9 12.30 -22.71 -26.28
C PRO A 9 13.61 -21.95 -25.95
N SER A 10 14.37 -21.56 -27.00
CA SER A 10 15.60 -20.78 -26.91
C SER A 10 15.37 -19.27 -26.66
N GLU A 11 14.16 -18.76 -26.77
CA GLU A 11 13.82 -17.34 -26.64
C GLU A 11 13.09 -17.02 -25.31
N GLN A 12 12.86 -18.02 -24.47
CA GLN A 12 12.23 -17.78 -23.16
C GLN A 12 13.28 -17.19 -22.20
N PRO A 13 13.04 -15.96 -21.68
CA PRO A 13 13.94 -15.40 -20.68
C PRO A 13 13.90 -16.25 -19.40
N ASP A 14 15.05 -16.52 -18.82
CA ASP A 14 15.12 -17.19 -17.54
C ASP A 14 14.57 -16.30 -16.41
N PHE A 15 14.35 -16.89 -15.24
CA PHE A 15 13.80 -16.15 -14.08
C PHE A 15 14.73 -15.02 -13.60
N ARG A 16 16.05 -15.14 -13.78
CA ARG A 16 17.03 -14.10 -13.39
C ARG A 16 16.91 -12.89 -14.30
N THR A 17 16.75 -13.11 -15.61
CA THR A 17 16.52 -12.08 -16.61
C THR A 17 15.24 -11.30 -16.30
N ILE A 18 14.14 -12.00 -15.98
CA ILE A 18 12.88 -11.37 -15.57
C ILE A 18 13.05 -10.57 -14.27
N CYS A 19 13.74 -11.13 -13.27
CA CYS A 19 13.98 -10.45 -12.01
C CYS A 19 14.84 -9.19 -12.19
N ARG A 20 15.89 -9.26 -13.01
CA ARG A 20 16.77 -8.12 -13.34
C ARG A 20 15.99 -7.04 -14.08
N PHE A 21 15.26 -7.39 -15.13
CA PHE A 21 14.40 -6.47 -15.86
C PHE A 21 13.46 -5.69 -14.95
N ARG A 22 12.77 -6.38 -14.03
CA ARG A 22 11.87 -5.75 -13.06
C ARG A 22 12.60 -4.83 -12.08
N ALA A 23 13.86 -5.12 -11.76
CA ALA A 23 14.67 -4.28 -10.87
C ALA A 23 15.20 -3.02 -11.57
N GLU A 24 15.63 -3.15 -12.83
CA GLU A 24 16.20 -2.05 -13.60
C GLU A 24 15.14 -1.09 -14.14
N HIS A 25 13.90 -1.57 -14.33
CA HIS A 25 12.83 -0.82 -14.97
C HIS A 25 11.64 -0.47 -14.07
N GLU A 26 11.87 -0.27 -12.75
CA GLU A 26 10.80 0.04 -11.78
C GLU A 26 9.91 1.23 -12.21
N LYS A 27 10.53 2.32 -12.64
CA LYS A 27 9.82 3.52 -13.12
C LYS A 27 9.05 3.29 -14.43
N ALA A 28 9.53 2.37 -15.26
CA ALA A 28 8.85 2.03 -16.50
C ALA A 28 7.56 1.23 -16.25
N LEU A 29 7.51 0.43 -15.17
CA LEU A 29 6.30 -0.33 -14.81
C LEU A 29 5.14 0.58 -14.42
N GLU A 30 5.40 1.71 -13.77
CA GLU A 30 4.38 2.74 -13.52
C GLU A 30 3.85 3.32 -14.83
N LYS A 31 4.73 3.71 -15.75
CA LYS A 31 4.33 4.22 -17.07
C LYS A 31 3.51 3.20 -17.86
N LEU A 32 3.92 1.93 -17.83
CA LEU A 32 3.17 0.85 -18.48
C LEU A 32 1.78 0.63 -17.87
N PHE A 33 1.62 0.82 -16.56
CA PHE A 33 0.31 0.80 -15.91
C PHE A 33 -0.58 1.92 -16.45
N VAL A 34 -0.05 3.14 -16.58
CA VAL A 34 -0.76 4.29 -17.15
C VAL A 34 -1.15 4.04 -18.61
N GLU A 35 -0.24 3.49 -19.42
CA GLU A 35 -0.52 3.13 -20.81
C GLU A 35 -1.62 2.07 -20.94
N ALA A 36 -1.59 1.04 -20.09
CA ALA A 36 -2.65 0.03 -20.06
C ALA A 36 -4.01 0.64 -19.67
N LEU A 37 -4.01 1.61 -18.75
CA LEU A 37 -5.22 2.33 -18.39
C LEU A 37 -5.75 3.18 -19.56
N ARG A 38 -4.86 3.87 -20.28
CA ARG A 38 -5.21 4.63 -21.49
C ARG A 38 -5.86 3.75 -22.53
N LEU A 39 -5.27 2.59 -22.83
CA LEU A 39 -5.86 1.60 -23.76
C LEU A 39 -7.26 1.14 -23.32
N CYS A 40 -7.46 0.91 -22.02
CA CYS A 40 -8.79 0.57 -21.49
C CYS A 40 -9.78 1.73 -21.66
N HIS A 41 -9.31 2.97 -21.53
CA HIS A 41 -10.14 4.16 -21.71
C HIS A 41 -10.55 4.35 -23.19
N GLU A 42 -9.62 4.23 -24.12
CA GLU A 42 -9.84 4.34 -25.58
C GLU A 42 -10.93 3.39 -26.10
N VAL A 43 -11.05 2.21 -25.47
CA VAL A 43 -12.12 1.24 -25.84
C VAL A 43 -13.38 1.39 -24.97
N GLY A 44 -13.48 2.42 -24.11
CA GLY A 44 -14.66 2.72 -23.32
C GLY A 44 -14.85 1.82 -22.09
N LEU A 45 -13.82 1.14 -21.61
CA LEU A 45 -13.85 0.30 -20.40
C LEU A 45 -13.62 1.07 -19.10
N VAL A 46 -13.34 2.38 -19.15
CA VAL A 46 -13.11 3.19 -17.97
C VAL A 46 -14.30 4.10 -17.71
N LYS A 47 -15.24 3.65 -16.87
CA LYS A 47 -16.37 4.46 -16.41
C LYS A 47 -16.11 5.00 -15.02
N LEU A 48 -16.09 6.32 -14.90
CA LEU A 48 -15.73 7.05 -13.68
C LEU A 48 -16.93 7.68 -12.95
N GLY A 49 -18.17 7.24 -13.24
CA GLY A 49 -19.33 7.71 -12.48
C GLY A 49 -19.19 7.40 -10.99
N VAL A 50 -18.73 6.19 -10.68
CA VAL A 50 -18.44 5.72 -9.32
C VAL A 50 -17.10 5.01 -9.28
N VAL A 51 -16.28 5.33 -8.29
CA VAL A 51 -15.06 4.57 -8.00
C VAL A 51 -15.12 3.99 -6.59
N ALA A 52 -14.48 2.83 -6.39
CA ALA A 52 -14.40 2.20 -5.08
C ALA A 52 -12.94 2.04 -4.67
N LEU A 53 -12.63 2.43 -3.43
CA LEU A 53 -11.33 2.30 -2.81
C LEU A 53 -11.37 1.17 -1.76
N ASP A 54 -10.41 0.28 -1.81
CA ASP A 54 -10.20 -0.74 -0.77
C ASP A 54 -8.73 -1.14 -0.68
N GLY A 55 -8.37 -1.68 0.48
CA GLY A 55 -7.03 -2.17 0.78
C GLY A 55 -7.02 -3.64 1.18
N THR A 56 -5.89 -4.28 0.92
CA THR A 56 -5.69 -5.65 1.37
C THR A 56 -4.24 -5.92 1.77
N LYS A 57 -4.03 -6.85 2.69
CA LYS A 57 -2.69 -7.22 3.14
C LYS A 57 -2.11 -8.28 2.19
N VAL A 58 -0.88 -8.03 1.71
CA VAL A 58 -0.10 -8.94 0.87
C VAL A 58 1.21 -9.25 1.57
N ALA A 59 1.60 -10.53 1.60
CA ALA A 59 2.82 -10.95 2.26
C ALA A 59 4.06 -10.36 1.56
N ALA A 60 5.05 -9.95 2.34
CA ALA A 60 6.37 -9.58 1.86
C ALA A 60 7.22 -10.83 1.56
N ASN A 61 8.32 -10.66 0.87
CA ASN A 61 9.34 -11.70 0.72
C ASN A 61 10.21 -11.78 1.97
N ALA A 62 9.57 -12.01 3.11
CA ALA A 62 10.20 -12.08 4.43
C ALA A 62 9.39 -12.95 5.38
N ALA A 63 10.06 -13.66 6.26
CA ALA A 63 9.44 -14.50 7.28
C ALA A 63 9.13 -13.68 8.55
N LEU A 64 8.04 -14.00 9.24
CA LEU A 64 7.74 -13.43 10.56
C LEU A 64 8.86 -13.71 11.58
N ALA A 65 9.49 -14.88 11.50
CA ALA A 65 10.59 -15.27 12.39
C ALA A 65 11.87 -14.43 12.19
N ALA A 66 11.99 -13.69 11.09
CA ALA A 66 13.11 -12.79 10.84
C ALA A 66 12.97 -11.42 11.53
N ASN A 67 11.93 -11.21 12.34
CA ASN A 67 11.83 -10.02 13.18
C ASN A 67 12.77 -10.13 14.38
N ARG A 68 13.62 -9.12 14.56
CA ARG A 68 14.56 -9.00 15.68
C ARG A 68 14.29 -7.73 16.47
N SER A 69 14.54 -7.75 17.77
CA SER A 69 14.51 -6.56 18.61
C SER A 69 15.67 -5.62 18.25
N TYR A 70 15.54 -4.35 18.62
CA TYR A 70 16.60 -3.35 18.39
C TYR A 70 17.91 -3.79 19.04
N GLU A 71 17.85 -4.26 20.28
CA GLU A 71 19.01 -4.77 21.02
C GLU A 71 19.67 -5.94 20.30
N ALA A 72 18.92 -6.96 19.88
CA ALA A 72 19.44 -8.09 19.13
C ALA A 72 20.08 -7.72 17.79
N ILE A 73 19.52 -6.70 17.09
CA ILE A 73 20.10 -6.17 15.86
C ILE A 73 21.45 -5.48 16.17
N GLU A 74 21.48 -4.70 17.23
CA GLU A 74 22.69 -3.97 17.64
C GLU A 74 23.81 -4.92 18.06
N GLU A 75 23.49 -5.97 18.78
CA GLU A 75 24.39 -7.00 19.21
C GLU A 75 24.98 -7.79 18.02
N GLU A 76 24.12 -8.18 17.06
CA GLU A 76 24.54 -8.84 15.84
C GLU A 76 25.43 -7.96 14.96
N VAL A 77 25.11 -6.66 14.82
CA VAL A 77 25.96 -5.69 14.10
C VAL A 77 27.33 -5.56 14.77
N ARG A 78 27.38 -5.47 16.11
CA ARG A 78 28.64 -5.41 16.85
C ARG A 78 29.47 -6.68 16.66
N GLY A 79 28.83 -7.86 16.70
CA GLY A 79 29.48 -9.15 16.47
C GLY A 79 30.13 -9.22 15.08
N ILE A 80 29.39 -8.92 14.02
CA ILE A 80 29.89 -8.94 12.63
C ILE A 80 31.06 -7.98 12.45
N LEU A 81 30.99 -6.77 13.04
CA LEU A 81 32.06 -5.80 12.96
C LEU A 81 33.30 -6.21 13.76
N ALA A 82 33.13 -6.91 14.90
CA ALA A 82 34.23 -7.43 15.68
C ALA A 82 34.94 -8.58 14.95
N GLU A 83 34.16 -9.51 14.35
CA GLU A 83 34.70 -10.58 13.52
C GLU A 83 35.48 -10.05 12.31
N ALA A 84 34.94 -9.04 11.61
CA ALA A 84 35.62 -8.41 10.48
C ALA A 84 36.96 -7.79 10.90
N LYS A 85 37.02 -7.08 12.04
CA LYS A 85 38.27 -6.54 12.58
C LYS A 85 39.29 -7.60 12.99
N ALA A 86 38.83 -8.75 13.49
CA ALA A 86 39.70 -9.86 13.86
C ALA A 86 40.32 -10.50 12.59
N VAL A 87 39.53 -10.67 11.53
CA VAL A 87 40.02 -11.18 10.24
C VAL A 87 41.02 -10.20 9.62
N ASP A 88 40.69 -8.88 9.59
CA ASP A 88 41.62 -7.85 9.09
C ASP A 88 42.96 -7.85 9.86
N ALA A 89 42.90 -8.05 11.18
CA ALA A 89 44.11 -8.12 12.01
C ALA A 89 44.93 -9.42 11.77
N GLU A 90 44.29 -10.55 11.50
CA GLU A 90 44.98 -11.77 11.10
C GLU A 90 45.61 -11.67 9.72
N GLU A 91 44.91 -11.03 8.76
CA GLU A 91 45.46 -10.76 7.42
C GLU A 91 46.61 -9.79 7.47
N ASP A 92 46.56 -8.72 8.27
CA ASP A 92 47.65 -7.78 8.48
C ASP A 92 48.93 -8.45 9.04
N VAL A 93 48.75 -9.47 9.88
CA VAL A 93 49.84 -10.29 10.43
C VAL A 93 50.43 -11.22 9.36
N LEU A 94 49.61 -11.83 8.52
CA LEU A 94 50.05 -12.79 7.51
C LEU A 94 50.62 -12.16 6.25
N PHE A 95 50.09 -11.03 5.80
CA PHE A 95 50.37 -10.45 4.49
C PHE A 95 51.00 -9.03 4.55
N GLY A 96 51.07 -8.41 5.73
CA GLY A 96 51.55 -7.06 5.94
C GLY A 96 50.54 -5.96 5.56
N ARG A 97 50.65 -4.78 6.21
CA ARG A 97 49.66 -3.68 6.12
C ARG A 97 49.46 -3.04 4.74
N GLU A 98 50.33 -3.30 3.78
CA GLU A 98 50.29 -2.66 2.44
C GLU A 98 49.65 -3.47 1.33
N ARG A 99 49.31 -4.72 1.57
CA ARG A 99 48.57 -5.57 0.60
C ARG A 99 47.10 -5.68 0.99
N ARG A 100 46.33 -4.65 0.67
CA ARG A 100 44.89 -4.75 0.62
C ARG A 100 44.50 -5.43 -0.69
N GLY A 101 44.12 -6.72 -0.62
CA GLY A 101 43.39 -7.36 -1.70
C GLY A 101 42.04 -6.72 -1.82
N ASP A 102 41.74 -6.04 -2.93
CA ASP A 102 40.44 -5.42 -3.19
C ASP A 102 39.30 -6.46 -3.39
N GLU A 103 39.60 -7.74 -3.23
CA GLU A 103 38.62 -8.82 -3.35
C GLU A 103 38.18 -9.29 -1.97
N LEU A 104 36.93 -8.95 -1.62
CA LEU A 104 36.25 -9.56 -0.46
C LEU A 104 36.22 -11.10 -0.64
N PRO A 105 36.75 -11.87 0.34
CA PRO A 105 36.67 -13.33 0.31
C PRO A 105 35.24 -13.79 0.02
N GLU A 106 35.09 -14.86 -0.80
CA GLU A 106 33.77 -15.37 -1.24
C GLU A 106 32.78 -15.60 -0.10
N GLY A 107 33.24 -15.88 1.13
CA GLY A 107 32.42 -16.06 2.33
C GLY A 107 31.92 -14.74 2.96
N LEU A 108 32.44 -13.56 2.60
CA LEU A 108 32.07 -12.29 3.20
C LEU A 108 30.99 -11.52 2.42
N GLY A 109 30.71 -11.85 1.15
CA GLY A 109 29.71 -11.18 0.35
C GLY A 109 28.31 -11.26 0.98
N TRP A 110 27.88 -12.40 1.47
CA TRP A 110 26.58 -12.55 2.15
C TRP A 110 26.56 -11.88 3.53
N ARG A 111 27.72 -11.77 4.22
CA ARG A 111 27.86 -11.04 5.50
C ARG A 111 27.74 -9.54 5.28
N ALA A 112 28.33 -8.99 4.22
CA ALA A 112 28.20 -7.59 3.85
C ALA A 112 26.74 -7.21 3.55
N ASP A 113 26.03 -8.05 2.78
CA ASP A 113 24.60 -7.87 2.51
C ASP A 113 23.76 -7.98 3.78
N ARG A 114 24.11 -8.89 4.67
CA ARG A 114 23.43 -9.04 5.96
C ARG A 114 23.67 -7.82 6.85
N LEU A 115 24.90 -7.37 6.96
CA LEU A 115 25.28 -6.17 7.72
C LEU A 115 24.56 -4.93 7.18
N LYS A 116 24.47 -4.78 5.87
CA LYS A 116 23.73 -3.69 5.22
C LYS A 116 22.25 -3.72 5.65
N ARG A 117 21.58 -4.86 5.54
CA ARG A 117 20.16 -5.00 5.95
C ARG A 117 19.95 -4.76 7.45
N LEU A 118 20.87 -5.20 8.31
CA LEU A 118 20.80 -4.94 9.75
C LEU A 118 20.96 -3.44 10.05
N LYS A 119 21.89 -2.77 9.39
CA LYS A 119 22.06 -1.31 9.49
C LYS A 119 20.80 -0.57 9.01
N GLU A 120 20.23 -0.96 7.87
CA GLU A 120 18.97 -0.41 7.36
C GLU A 120 17.82 -0.60 8.35
N ALA A 121 17.71 -1.79 8.95
CA ALA A 121 16.71 -2.08 9.98
C ALA A 121 16.90 -1.21 11.23
N LYS A 122 18.14 -1.04 11.68
CA LYS A 122 18.48 -0.19 12.83
C LYS A 122 18.16 1.29 12.57
N GLU A 123 18.58 1.82 11.43
CA GLU A 123 18.31 3.21 11.04
C GLU A 123 16.81 3.47 10.84
N ARG A 124 16.07 2.49 10.33
CA ARG A 124 14.61 2.57 10.25
C ARG A 124 13.97 2.73 11.64
N LEU A 125 14.35 1.87 12.60
CA LEU A 125 13.80 1.94 13.95
C LEU A 125 14.09 3.28 14.63
N LYS A 126 15.27 3.85 14.39
CA LYS A 126 15.61 5.19 14.88
C LYS A 126 14.72 6.27 14.27
N ARG A 127 14.60 6.28 12.93
CA ARG A 127 13.73 7.25 12.23
C ARG A 127 12.27 7.14 12.67
N GLU A 128 11.76 5.92 12.91
CA GLU A 128 10.40 5.71 13.42
C GLU A 128 10.24 6.25 14.84
N ALA A 129 11.22 6.05 15.72
CA ALA A 129 11.19 6.59 17.08
C ALA A 129 11.24 8.11 17.08
N GLU A 130 12.10 8.72 16.27
CA GLU A 130 12.20 10.18 16.11
C GLU A 130 10.90 10.78 15.55
N ALA A 131 10.33 10.15 14.51
CA ALA A 131 9.07 10.58 13.92
C ALA A 131 7.90 10.46 14.92
N ALA A 132 7.84 9.37 15.70
CA ALA A 132 6.85 9.17 16.73
C ALA A 132 6.99 10.21 17.88
N ALA A 133 8.22 10.51 18.28
CA ALA A 133 8.49 11.54 19.29
C ALA A 133 8.06 12.93 18.81
N LYS A 134 8.42 13.29 17.56
CA LYS A 134 8.02 14.57 16.95
C LYS A 134 6.49 14.69 16.81
N ALA A 135 5.82 13.62 16.37
CA ALA A 135 4.36 13.59 16.28
C ALA A 135 3.70 13.73 17.67
N ALA A 136 4.21 13.02 18.69
CA ALA A 136 3.70 13.11 20.06
C ALA A 136 3.88 14.53 20.65
N GLN A 137 5.03 15.17 20.37
CA GLN A 137 5.29 16.54 20.76
C GLN A 137 4.33 17.52 20.07
N GLY A 138 4.13 17.41 18.77
CA GLY A 138 3.19 18.26 18.03
C GLY A 138 1.75 18.11 18.55
N HIS A 139 1.31 16.91 18.90
CA HIS A 139 0.01 16.69 19.54
C HIS A 139 -0.10 17.33 20.94
N LEU A 140 1.00 17.35 21.71
CA LEU A 140 1.04 18.02 23.01
C LEU A 140 0.93 19.54 22.85
N GLU A 141 1.69 20.11 21.92
CA GLU A 141 1.69 21.54 21.61
C GLU A 141 0.32 22.01 21.10
N GLN A 142 -0.28 21.25 20.16
CA GLN A 142 -1.64 21.54 19.68
C GLN A 142 -2.67 21.50 20.79
N ARG A 143 -2.58 20.49 21.68
CA ARG A 143 -3.50 20.39 22.82
C ARG A 143 -3.33 21.55 23.79
N GLN A 144 -2.10 21.97 24.07
CA GLN A 144 -1.80 23.11 24.93
C GLN A 144 -2.35 24.41 24.33
N ALA A 145 -2.09 24.65 23.04
CA ALA A 145 -2.61 25.82 22.34
C ALA A 145 -4.15 25.88 22.34
N GLU A 146 -4.83 24.73 22.16
CA GLU A 146 -6.30 24.68 22.25
C GLU A 146 -6.84 24.87 23.67
N GLU A 147 -6.16 24.34 24.71
CA GLU A 147 -6.50 24.53 26.09
C GLU A 147 -6.32 26.01 26.51
N GLU A 148 -5.28 26.67 26.01
CA GLU A 148 -5.02 28.11 26.21
C GLU A 148 -6.07 28.97 25.50
N ALA A 149 -6.38 28.67 24.25
CA ALA A 149 -7.36 29.41 23.45
C ALA A 149 -8.80 29.29 23.99
N THR A 150 -9.14 28.13 24.58
CA THR A 150 -10.51 27.89 25.11
C THR A 150 -10.66 28.12 26.59
N GLY A 151 -9.57 28.31 27.34
CA GLY A 151 -9.55 28.42 28.79
C GLY A 151 -10.04 27.16 29.53
N LYS A 152 -10.22 26.04 28.82
CA LYS A 152 -10.75 24.78 29.37
C LYS A 152 -9.84 23.63 29.11
N LYS A 153 -9.52 22.83 30.13
CA LYS A 153 -8.74 21.58 29.95
C LYS A 153 -9.52 20.57 29.13
N LYS A 154 -8.89 20.05 28.07
CA LYS A 154 -9.46 18.98 27.25
C LYS A 154 -9.67 17.71 28.09
N ARG A 155 -10.85 17.11 27.98
CA ARG A 155 -11.15 15.80 28.59
C ARG A 155 -10.36 14.71 27.88
N GLY A 156 -9.91 13.72 28.64
CA GLY A 156 -9.20 12.55 28.10
C GLY A 156 -7.75 12.45 28.62
N ARG A 157 -7.14 11.28 28.36
CA ARG A 157 -5.75 11.00 28.77
C ARG A 157 -4.78 11.93 28.04
N LYS A 158 -3.85 12.54 28.75
CA LYS A 158 -2.77 13.32 28.15
C LYS A 158 -1.94 12.42 27.23
N PRO A 159 -1.50 12.92 26.04
CA PRO A 159 -0.54 12.21 25.21
C PRO A 159 0.70 11.85 26.03
N LYS A 160 1.24 10.64 25.83
CA LYS A 160 2.48 10.26 26.48
C LYS A 160 3.65 10.94 25.79
N VAL A 161 4.63 11.38 26.54
CA VAL A 161 5.92 11.77 26.00
C VAL A 161 6.58 10.50 25.45
N VAL A 162 6.96 10.52 24.19
CA VAL A 162 7.64 9.41 23.51
C VAL A 162 9.10 9.80 23.38
N GLN A 163 10.00 8.89 23.74
CA GLN A 163 11.45 9.12 23.58
C GLN A 163 11.82 9.03 22.09
N ALA A 164 12.75 9.87 21.67
CA ALA A 164 13.27 9.86 20.30
C ALA A 164 14.19 8.66 19.98
N ALA A 165 14.46 7.80 20.97
CA ALA A 165 15.23 6.58 20.80
C ALA A 165 14.32 5.35 20.70
N PRO A 166 14.67 4.34 19.86
CA PRO A 166 13.93 3.09 19.82
C PRO A 166 13.94 2.41 21.19
N SER A 167 12.82 1.83 21.61
CA SER A 167 12.81 0.97 22.78
C SER A 167 13.52 -0.35 22.44
N GLU A 168 14.11 -1.01 23.44
CA GLU A 168 14.74 -2.33 23.30
C GLU A 168 13.79 -3.38 22.67
N ALA A 169 12.50 -3.26 22.97
CA ALA A 169 11.45 -4.13 22.42
C ALA A 169 11.00 -3.77 20.99
N SER A 170 11.45 -2.66 20.42
CA SER A 170 11.13 -2.27 19.05
C SER A 170 11.67 -3.30 18.07
N LYS A 171 10.83 -3.81 17.15
CA LYS A 171 11.19 -4.91 16.25
C LYS A 171 11.26 -4.45 14.80
N ALA A 172 12.24 -4.98 14.08
CA ALA A 172 12.34 -4.85 12.63
C ALA A 172 12.59 -6.21 11.98
N ASN A 173 12.11 -6.37 10.75
CA ASN A 173 12.44 -7.53 9.95
C ASN A 173 13.83 -7.33 9.33
N THR A 174 14.73 -8.31 9.54
CA THR A 174 16.10 -8.23 9.04
C THR A 174 16.24 -8.70 7.58
N THR A 175 15.18 -9.29 7.01
CA THR A 175 15.16 -9.71 5.60
C THR A 175 14.56 -8.63 4.70
N ASP A 176 13.48 -8.01 5.14
CA ASP A 176 12.81 -6.88 4.46
C ASP A 176 12.46 -5.82 5.51
N PRO A 177 13.38 -4.87 5.77
CA PRO A 177 13.20 -3.85 6.80
C PRO A 177 11.97 -2.96 6.58
N ASP A 178 11.51 -2.78 5.36
CA ASP A 178 10.34 -1.97 5.04
C ASP A 178 9.02 -2.66 5.35
N SER A 179 9.00 -3.99 5.38
CA SER A 179 7.78 -4.74 5.69
C SER A 179 7.36 -4.61 7.16
N ARG A 180 6.07 -4.82 7.43
CA ARG A 180 5.47 -4.72 8.77
C ARG A 180 4.71 -5.98 9.15
N ILE A 181 4.60 -6.21 10.45
CA ILE A 181 3.69 -7.22 10.99
C ILE A 181 2.28 -6.67 10.91
N MET A 182 1.43 -7.31 10.12
CA MET A 182 0.04 -6.90 9.92
C MET A 182 -0.92 -7.98 10.34
N LYS A 183 -2.01 -7.58 11.01
CA LYS A 183 -3.08 -8.50 11.40
C LYS A 183 -3.98 -8.78 10.19
N THR A 184 -4.24 -10.06 9.94
CA THR A 184 -5.21 -10.55 8.95
C THR A 184 -6.28 -11.38 9.63
N ARG A 185 -7.28 -11.85 8.88
CA ARG A 185 -8.29 -12.78 9.41
C ARG A 185 -7.71 -14.13 9.81
N GLN A 186 -6.61 -14.54 9.19
CA GLN A 186 -5.92 -15.83 9.41
C GLN A 186 -4.75 -15.73 10.39
N GLY A 187 -4.55 -14.58 11.05
CA GLY A 187 -3.44 -14.36 11.97
C GLY A 187 -2.57 -13.16 11.55
N TYR A 188 -1.27 -13.25 11.79
CA TYR A 188 -0.32 -12.20 11.48
C TYR A 188 0.49 -12.54 10.23
N VAL A 189 0.76 -11.56 9.41
CA VAL A 189 1.61 -11.67 8.22
C VAL A 189 2.68 -10.58 8.25
N GLN A 190 3.89 -10.93 7.83
CA GLN A 190 4.90 -9.94 7.48
C GLN A 190 4.59 -9.46 6.07
N GLY A 191 4.27 -8.18 5.89
CA GLY A 191 3.80 -7.73 4.60
C GLY A 191 3.59 -6.23 4.48
N TYR A 192 2.87 -5.88 3.43
CA TYR A 192 2.46 -4.52 3.09
C TYR A 192 0.94 -4.44 2.98
N ASN A 193 0.43 -3.25 3.15
CA ASN A 193 -0.96 -2.94 2.89
C ASN A 193 -1.07 -2.34 1.49
N VAL A 194 -1.63 -3.08 0.56
CA VAL A 194 -1.84 -2.62 -0.81
C VAL A 194 -3.20 -2.00 -0.96
N GLN A 195 -3.27 -0.93 -1.72
CA GLN A 195 -4.46 -0.14 -1.99
C GLN A 195 -4.78 -0.15 -3.47
N ALA A 196 -6.06 -0.14 -3.81
CA ALA A 196 -6.53 -0.01 -5.18
C ALA A 196 -7.78 0.88 -5.25
N VAL A 197 -7.84 1.72 -6.27
CA VAL A 197 -9.06 2.42 -6.69
C VAL A 197 -9.55 1.77 -7.97
N VAL A 198 -10.82 1.43 -8.00
CA VAL A 198 -11.43 0.63 -9.06
C VAL A 198 -12.64 1.34 -9.63
N SER A 199 -12.77 1.38 -10.96
CA SER A 199 -13.90 1.96 -11.69
C SER A 199 -15.13 1.04 -11.75
N GLU A 200 -16.23 1.51 -12.35
CA GLU A 200 -17.47 0.74 -12.48
C GLU A 200 -17.30 -0.58 -13.27
N ASP A 201 -16.44 -0.58 -14.27
CA ASP A 201 -16.14 -1.77 -15.09
C ASP A 201 -15.01 -2.64 -14.48
N GLN A 202 -14.69 -2.41 -13.21
CA GLN A 202 -13.66 -3.15 -12.49
C GLN A 202 -12.25 -2.97 -13.09
N ILE A 203 -11.96 -1.81 -13.70
CA ILE A 203 -10.61 -1.41 -14.10
C ILE A 203 -9.93 -0.76 -12.90
N ILE A 204 -8.70 -1.15 -12.62
CA ILE A 204 -7.87 -0.52 -11.60
C ILE A 204 -7.36 0.81 -12.15
N VAL A 205 -7.79 1.92 -11.54
CA VAL A 205 -7.46 3.28 -11.99
C VAL A 205 -6.38 3.96 -11.14
N ALA A 206 -6.11 3.44 -9.95
CA ALA A 206 -4.96 3.84 -9.14
C ALA A 206 -4.55 2.71 -8.20
N VAL A 207 -3.27 2.66 -7.87
CA VAL A 207 -2.67 1.67 -6.97
C VAL A 207 -1.71 2.33 -5.99
N GLY A 208 -1.59 1.74 -4.80
CA GLY A 208 -0.64 2.20 -3.79
C GLY A 208 -0.20 1.07 -2.87
N VAL A 209 1.01 1.17 -2.33
CA VAL A 209 1.53 0.26 -1.31
C VAL A 209 1.97 1.06 -0.10
N THR A 210 1.54 0.66 1.07
CA THR A 210 1.89 1.34 2.32
C THR A 210 2.35 0.36 3.39
N GLN A 211 3.15 0.87 4.31
CA GLN A 211 3.58 0.17 5.51
C GLN A 211 2.55 0.27 6.65
N GLU A 212 1.57 1.16 6.50
CA GLU A 212 0.53 1.37 7.51
C GLU A 212 -0.45 0.20 7.55
N ALA A 213 -0.61 -0.39 8.73
CA ALA A 213 -1.54 -1.51 8.92
C ALA A 213 -3.02 -1.08 8.80
N ASN A 214 -3.31 0.22 9.03
CA ASN A 214 -4.64 0.80 8.97
C ASN A 214 -4.82 1.62 7.70
N ASP A 215 -6.05 1.64 7.18
CA ASP A 215 -6.38 2.29 5.92
C ASP A 215 -6.76 3.77 6.11
N VAL A 216 -6.92 4.23 7.37
CA VAL A 216 -7.45 5.57 7.68
C VAL A 216 -6.63 6.70 7.05
N GLN A 217 -5.32 6.57 6.96
CA GLN A 217 -4.44 7.58 6.36
C GLN A 217 -4.28 7.44 4.84
N GLN A 218 -4.94 6.45 4.23
CA GLN A 218 -4.75 6.14 2.81
C GLN A 218 -5.80 6.79 1.90
N LEU A 219 -6.85 7.41 2.44
CA LEU A 219 -7.91 7.99 1.64
C LEU A 219 -7.39 9.12 0.73
N GLU A 220 -6.79 10.14 1.33
CA GLU A 220 -6.29 11.31 0.61
C GLU A 220 -5.15 10.94 -0.37
N PRO A 221 -4.09 10.20 0.03
CA PRO A 221 -3.05 9.76 -0.89
C PRO A 221 -3.58 8.98 -2.09
N MET A 222 -4.57 8.13 -1.89
CA MET A 222 -5.14 7.33 -2.98
C MET A 222 -6.03 8.15 -3.92
N LEU A 223 -6.72 9.17 -3.42
CA LEU A 223 -7.46 10.10 -4.28
C LEU A 223 -6.50 11.01 -5.08
N GLN A 224 -5.37 11.41 -4.50
CA GLN A 224 -4.31 12.13 -5.20
C GLN A 224 -3.65 11.23 -6.26
N ALA A 225 -3.34 9.98 -5.94
CA ALA A 225 -2.83 9.00 -6.90
C ALA A 225 -3.81 8.76 -8.06
N LEU A 226 -5.11 8.71 -7.77
CA LEU A 226 -6.14 8.61 -8.78
C LEU A 226 -6.11 9.82 -9.73
N ALA A 227 -6.10 11.04 -9.20
CA ALA A 227 -6.05 12.26 -10.00
C ALA A 227 -4.81 12.31 -10.90
N HIS A 228 -3.64 12.00 -10.33
CA HIS A 228 -2.37 11.92 -11.06
C HIS A 228 -2.38 10.86 -12.16
N THR A 229 -2.92 9.67 -11.88
CA THR A 229 -2.96 8.58 -12.87
C THR A 229 -3.90 8.92 -14.03
N LEU A 230 -5.07 9.51 -13.75
CA LEU A 230 -6.01 9.94 -14.78
C LEU A 230 -5.41 11.04 -15.66
N GLU A 231 -4.75 12.03 -15.07
CA GLU A 231 -4.05 13.09 -15.79
C GLU A 231 -2.94 12.52 -16.69
N ALA A 232 -2.08 11.64 -16.13
CA ALA A 232 -1.01 11.00 -16.89
C ALA A 232 -1.53 10.11 -18.04
N ALA A 233 -2.72 9.52 -17.89
CA ALA A 233 -3.40 8.76 -18.95
C ALA A 233 -4.14 9.63 -19.97
N GLY A 234 -4.20 10.96 -19.78
CA GLY A 234 -4.96 11.87 -20.62
C GLY A 234 -6.49 11.72 -20.49
N ILE A 235 -6.96 11.27 -19.32
CA ILE A 235 -8.39 11.07 -19.06
C ILE A 235 -8.94 12.31 -18.33
N GLU A 236 -9.75 13.09 -19.02
CA GLU A 236 -10.35 14.32 -18.47
C GLU A 236 -11.52 14.05 -17.52
N ASP A 237 -12.21 12.92 -17.71
CA ASP A 237 -13.32 12.52 -16.86
C ASP A 237 -12.88 12.39 -15.40
N ARG A 238 -13.75 12.83 -14.47
CA ARG A 238 -13.51 12.75 -13.03
C ARG A 238 -14.62 11.94 -12.36
N PRO A 239 -14.28 11.16 -11.33
CA PRO A 239 -15.28 10.37 -10.60
C PRO A 239 -16.27 11.29 -9.88
N ARG A 240 -17.57 10.96 -10.00
CA ARG A 240 -18.65 11.68 -9.31
C ARG A 240 -18.80 11.24 -7.87
N ALA A 241 -18.59 9.95 -7.59
CA ALA A 241 -18.68 9.38 -6.26
C ALA A 241 -17.52 8.44 -5.96
N GLY A 242 -17.00 8.53 -4.72
CA GLY A 242 -15.97 7.67 -4.18
C GLY A 242 -16.51 6.84 -3.01
N LEU A 243 -16.33 5.53 -3.08
CA LEU A 243 -16.82 4.56 -2.09
C LEU A 243 -15.64 3.98 -1.32
N ALA A 244 -15.70 3.99 0.02
CA ALA A 244 -14.71 3.34 0.84
C ALA A 244 -15.33 2.66 2.06
N ASP A 245 -14.60 1.71 2.66
CA ASP A 245 -15.07 1.01 3.85
C ASP A 245 -14.86 1.87 5.12
N ALA A 246 -15.28 1.34 6.29
CA ALA A 246 -15.13 2.01 7.57
C ALA A 246 -13.66 2.09 8.06
N GLY A 247 -12.72 1.46 7.37
CA GLY A 247 -11.30 1.58 7.64
C GLY A 247 -10.74 2.96 7.30
N TYR A 248 -11.34 3.62 6.32
CA TYR A 248 -10.96 4.96 5.85
C TYR A 248 -11.66 6.10 6.58
N TRP A 249 -12.60 5.78 7.47
CA TRP A 249 -13.39 6.81 8.15
C TRP A 249 -12.56 7.60 9.15
N SER A 250 -12.45 8.91 8.96
CA SER A 250 -12.09 9.90 9.97
C SER A 250 -12.70 11.25 9.62
N GLU A 251 -12.94 12.09 10.61
CA GLU A 251 -13.43 13.46 10.37
C GLU A 251 -12.39 14.31 9.64
N ALA A 252 -11.09 14.06 9.91
CA ALA A 252 -9.98 14.71 9.24
C ALA A 252 -9.99 14.38 7.72
N ASN A 253 -10.17 13.12 7.35
CA ASN A 253 -10.26 12.69 5.95
C ASN A 253 -11.43 13.35 5.23
N ILE A 254 -12.60 13.41 5.88
CA ILE A 254 -13.77 14.07 5.28
C ILE A 254 -13.51 15.55 5.06
N LYS A 255 -12.84 16.21 5.99
CA LYS A 255 -12.49 17.62 5.87
C LYS A 255 -11.44 17.86 4.76
N ALA A 256 -10.37 17.06 4.72
CA ALA A 256 -9.31 17.16 3.72
C ALA A 256 -9.83 16.91 2.30
N CYS A 257 -10.73 15.95 2.12
CA CYS A 257 -11.29 15.58 0.82
C CYS A 257 -12.63 16.28 0.51
N SER A 258 -12.93 17.43 1.12
CA SER A 258 -14.17 18.20 0.88
C SER A 258 -14.05 19.28 -0.19
N CYS A 259 -13.00 19.25 -1.02
CA CYS A 259 -12.80 20.19 -2.12
C CYS A 259 -13.77 19.89 -3.29
N PRO A 260 -14.17 20.91 -4.08
CA PRO A 260 -15.08 20.74 -5.22
C PRO A 260 -14.57 19.78 -6.30
N GLU A 261 -13.25 19.64 -6.39
CA GLU A 261 -12.57 18.76 -7.36
C GLU A 261 -12.59 17.28 -6.94
N MET A 262 -12.89 17.00 -5.67
CA MET A 262 -12.93 15.65 -5.15
C MET A 262 -14.31 15.00 -5.35
N PRO A 263 -14.37 13.67 -5.54
CA PRO A 263 -15.64 12.96 -5.69
C PRO A 263 -16.49 13.04 -4.42
N GLU A 264 -17.79 12.92 -4.58
CA GLU A 264 -18.70 12.78 -3.44
C GLU A 264 -18.40 11.52 -2.65
N LEU A 265 -17.82 11.64 -1.46
CA LEU A 265 -17.44 10.48 -0.66
C LEU A 265 -18.64 9.85 0.05
N LEU A 266 -18.69 8.51 0.01
CA LEU A 266 -19.58 7.65 0.77
C LEU A 266 -18.74 6.59 1.51
N ILE A 267 -18.52 6.83 2.80
CA ILE A 267 -17.64 6.01 3.65
C ILE A 267 -18.47 5.48 4.82
N ALA A 268 -18.43 4.16 5.08
CA ALA A 268 -19.09 3.62 6.26
C ALA A 268 -18.45 4.20 7.53
N THR A 269 -19.28 4.60 8.50
CA THR A 269 -18.83 5.24 9.74
C THR A 269 -18.52 4.25 10.86
N THR A 270 -18.86 2.97 10.67
CA THR A 270 -18.64 1.91 11.66
C THR A 270 -18.31 0.58 11.00
N LYS A 271 -17.40 -0.16 11.63
CA LYS A 271 -17.08 -1.56 11.28
C LYS A 271 -18.10 -2.55 11.88
N ASP A 272 -18.86 -2.13 12.89
CA ASP A 272 -19.84 -2.98 13.57
C ASP A 272 -21.04 -3.25 12.66
N TRP A 273 -21.19 -4.53 12.27
CA TRP A 273 -22.27 -4.98 11.41
C TRP A 273 -23.65 -4.86 12.07
N LYS A 274 -23.75 -4.98 13.41
CA LYS A 274 -25.00 -4.83 14.16
C LYS A 274 -25.49 -3.38 14.10
N GLN A 275 -24.58 -2.43 14.33
CA GLN A 275 -24.91 -1.00 14.19
C GLN A 275 -25.32 -0.67 12.75
N ARG A 276 -24.60 -1.19 11.75
CA ARG A 276 -24.98 -1.01 10.33
C ARG A 276 -26.35 -1.59 10.01
N LYS A 277 -26.70 -2.75 10.59
CA LYS A 277 -28.03 -3.35 10.45
C LYS A 277 -29.10 -2.46 11.04
N LEU A 278 -28.94 -2.02 12.31
CA LEU A 278 -29.84 -1.10 12.98
C LEU A 278 -30.03 0.22 12.22
N LEU A 279 -28.95 0.79 11.67
CA LEU A 279 -29.03 2.01 10.86
C LEU A 279 -29.88 1.77 9.59
N ARG A 280 -29.76 0.60 8.95
CA ARG A 280 -30.58 0.24 7.77
C ARG A 280 -32.08 0.08 8.10
N GLU A 281 -32.39 -0.42 9.28
CA GLU A 281 -33.77 -0.63 9.77
C GLU A 281 -34.49 0.68 10.07
N ARG A 282 -33.75 1.78 10.34
CA ARG A 282 -34.33 3.13 10.57
C ARG A 282 -35.05 3.75 9.36
N GLY A 283 -35.11 3.07 8.25
CA GLY A 283 -35.76 3.57 7.04
C GLY A 283 -34.91 4.61 6.26
N CYS A 284 -35.46 5.11 5.17
CA CYS A 284 -34.79 6.12 4.35
C CYS A 284 -35.14 7.52 4.84
N PRO A 285 -34.16 8.34 5.25
CA PRO A 285 -34.43 9.72 5.64
C PRO A 285 -34.89 10.53 4.43
N ARG A 286 -35.90 11.35 4.62
CA ARG A 286 -36.41 12.28 3.61
C ARG A 286 -35.92 13.71 3.89
N GLY A 287 -35.86 14.53 2.84
CA GLY A 287 -35.49 15.93 2.93
C GLY A 287 -33.97 16.18 2.94
N ARG A 288 -33.62 17.47 2.94
CA ARG A 288 -32.23 17.95 2.91
C ARG A 288 -31.47 17.51 4.16
N ILE A 289 -30.16 17.24 4.03
CA ILE A 289 -29.30 16.91 5.17
C ILE A 289 -29.06 18.20 5.98
N PRO A 290 -29.44 18.27 7.27
CA PRO A 290 -29.24 19.45 8.10
C PRO A 290 -27.75 19.78 8.27
N GLN A 291 -27.39 21.05 8.16
CA GLN A 291 -25.99 21.49 8.32
C GLN A 291 -25.46 21.34 9.76
N ARG A 292 -26.35 21.39 10.76
CA ARG A 292 -26.03 21.27 12.19
C ARG A 292 -25.57 19.87 12.65
N LEU A 293 -25.73 18.86 11.80
CA LEU A 293 -25.31 17.49 12.13
C LEU A 293 -23.79 17.39 12.18
N SER A 294 -23.28 16.53 13.08
CA SER A 294 -21.86 16.16 13.08
C SER A 294 -21.43 15.56 11.73
N PRO A 295 -20.15 15.62 11.34
CA PRO A 295 -19.66 15.01 10.12
C PRO A 295 -20.04 13.53 10.01
N ARG A 296 -20.01 12.81 11.13
CA ARG A 296 -20.41 11.40 11.21
C ARG A 296 -21.90 11.21 10.94
N ASP A 297 -22.76 11.97 11.62
CA ASP A 297 -24.21 11.86 11.46
C ASP A 297 -24.65 12.26 10.04
N ARG A 298 -23.98 13.26 9.46
CA ARG A 298 -24.21 13.65 8.06
C ARG A 298 -23.87 12.52 7.09
N MET A 299 -22.74 11.84 7.29
CA MET A 299 -22.33 10.70 6.47
C MET A 299 -23.28 9.52 6.65
N GLU A 300 -23.67 9.18 7.87
CA GLU A 300 -24.65 8.13 8.16
C GLU A 300 -25.99 8.44 7.49
N ARG A 301 -26.49 9.68 7.61
CA ARG A 301 -27.72 10.10 6.94
C ARG A 301 -27.60 10.01 5.42
N LYS A 302 -26.45 10.41 4.85
CA LYS A 302 -26.15 10.32 3.41
C LYS A 302 -26.21 8.87 2.91
N LEU A 303 -25.57 7.97 3.63
CA LEU A 303 -25.57 6.52 3.34
C LEU A 303 -26.96 5.89 3.44
N LEU A 304 -27.85 6.42 4.29
CA LEU A 304 -29.21 5.92 4.47
C LEU A 304 -30.21 6.41 3.41
N THR A 305 -29.89 7.44 2.63
CA THR A 305 -30.74 7.91 1.53
C THR A 305 -30.90 6.81 0.47
N LYS A 306 -31.99 6.85 -0.32
CA LYS A 306 -32.20 5.91 -1.43
C LYS A 306 -30.98 5.87 -2.39
N ARG A 307 -30.47 7.07 -2.78
CA ARG A 307 -29.28 7.20 -3.62
C ARG A 307 -28.03 6.66 -2.91
N GLY A 308 -27.79 7.04 -1.66
CA GLY A 308 -26.61 6.60 -0.90
C GLY A 308 -26.56 5.09 -0.71
N ARG A 309 -27.70 4.44 -0.44
CA ARG A 309 -27.79 2.98 -0.34
C ARG A 309 -27.48 2.30 -1.67
N ALA A 310 -28.02 2.82 -2.78
CA ALA A 310 -27.76 2.29 -4.12
C ALA A 310 -26.27 2.38 -4.47
N LEU A 311 -25.66 3.56 -4.30
CA LEU A 311 -24.25 3.77 -4.58
C LEU A 311 -23.35 2.92 -3.68
N TYR A 312 -23.58 2.95 -2.36
CA TYR A 312 -22.70 2.22 -1.43
C TYR A 312 -22.75 0.70 -1.63
N LYS A 313 -23.88 0.16 -2.10
CA LYS A 313 -23.99 -1.26 -2.46
C LYS A 313 -23.02 -1.66 -3.56
N MET A 314 -22.69 -0.73 -4.48
CA MET A 314 -21.76 -0.98 -5.58
C MET A 314 -20.35 -1.29 -5.09
N ARG A 315 -19.91 -0.80 -3.91
CA ARG A 315 -18.57 -1.07 -3.38
C ARG A 315 -18.22 -2.57 -3.40
N GLY A 316 -19.09 -3.42 -2.85
CA GLY A 316 -18.86 -4.86 -2.80
C GLY A 316 -18.82 -5.54 -4.16
N VAL A 317 -19.43 -4.92 -5.19
CA VAL A 317 -19.43 -5.44 -6.57
C VAL A 317 -18.22 -4.92 -7.36
N LEU A 318 -17.70 -3.75 -7.03
CA LEU A 318 -16.61 -3.12 -7.76
C LEU A 318 -15.23 -3.62 -7.30
N VAL A 319 -14.85 -3.35 -6.06
CA VAL A 319 -13.47 -3.55 -5.60
C VAL A 319 -13.21 -4.92 -4.99
N GLU A 320 -14.17 -5.51 -4.28
CA GLU A 320 -13.96 -6.83 -3.65
C GLU A 320 -13.67 -7.94 -4.67
N PRO A 321 -14.40 -8.03 -5.82
CA PRO A 321 -14.08 -9.01 -6.86
C PRO A 321 -12.71 -8.77 -7.49
N VAL A 322 -12.28 -7.52 -7.68
CA VAL A 322 -10.98 -7.19 -8.27
C VAL A 322 -9.84 -7.69 -7.38
N LEU A 323 -9.90 -7.39 -6.06
CA LEU A 323 -8.90 -7.90 -5.12
C LEU A 323 -8.94 -9.44 -5.01
N GLY A 324 -10.13 -10.05 -5.16
CA GLY A 324 -10.29 -11.50 -5.25
C GLY A 324 -9.65 -12.06 -6.52
N GLN A 325 -9.88 -11.45 -7.68
CA GLN A 325 -9.28 -11.87 -8.96
C GLN A 325 -7.76 -11.77 -8.93
N VAL A 326 -7.20 -10.73 -8.30
CA VAL A 326 -5.76 -10.58 -8.14
C VAL A 326 -5.19 -11.70 -7.25
N LYS A 327 -5.82 -11.99 -6.11
CA LYS A 327 -5.31 -12.99 -5.17
C LYS A 327 -5.51 -14.43 -5.63
N GLU A 328 -6.69 -14.74 -6.17
CA GLU A 328 -7.06 -16.10 -6.54
C GLU A 328 -6.81 -16.38 -8.02
N GLY A 329 -7.22 -15.48 -8.90
CA GLY A 329 -7.07 -15.65 -10.34
C GLY A 329 -5.64 -15.48 -10.85
N GLN A 330 -4.93 -14.46 -10.35
CA GLN A 330 -3.53 -14.20 -10.71
C GLN A 330 -2.54 -14.85 -9.71
N GLY A 331 -3.01 -15.40 -8.59
CA GLY A 331 -2.17 -16.01 -7.56
C GLY A 331 -1.28 -15.03 -6.81
N PHE A 332 -1.55 -13.73 -6.87
CA PHE A 332 -0.69 -12.73 -6.23
C PHE A 332 -1.00 -12.59 -4.74
N ARG A 333 -0.33 -13.42 -3.94
CA ARG A 333 -0.49 -13.46 -2.47
C ARG A 333 0.76 -13.00 -1.73
N ARG A 334 1.89 -12.85 -2.42
CA ARG A 334 3.19 -12.48 -1.86
C ARG A 334 3.98 -11.67 -2.88
N PHE A 335 4.66 -10.63 -2.40
CA PHE A 335 5.68 -9.93 -3.18
C PHE A 335 6.91 -10.81 -3.37
N MET A 336 7.52 -10.74 -4.54
CA MET A 336 8.73 -11.49 -4.85
C MET A 336 9.99 -10.68 -4.56
N ARG A 337 9.89 -9.36 -4.58
CA ARG A 337 10.98 -8.43 -4.30
C ARG A 337 10.83 -7.85 -2.89
N ARG A 338 11.92 -7.25 -2.37
CA ARG A 338 12.00 -6.67 -1.03
C ARG A 338 12.10 -5.15 -1.12
N GLY A 339 11.59 -4.48 -0.11
CA GLY A 339 11.55 -3.02 -0.01
C GLY A 339 10.26 -2.42 -0.56
N LEU A 340 9.89 -1.25 -0.03
CA LEU A 340 8.63 -0.57 -0.35
C LEU A 340 8.56 -0.16 -1.82
N GLY A 341 9.64 0.39 -2.38
CA GLY A 341 9.68 0.80 -3.79
C GLY A 341 9.51 -0.38 -4.75
N ALA A 342 10.18 -1.51 -4.46
CA ALA A 342 10.04 -2.73 -5.23
C ALA A 342 8.63 -3.32 -5.13
N ALA A 343 8.01 -3.28 -3.94
CA ALA A 343 6.63 -3.70 -3.75
C ALA A 343 5.64 -2.80 -4.51
N GLN A 344 5.86 -1.47 -4.51
CA GLN A 344 5.06 -0.52 -5.30
C GLN A 344 5.15 -0.84 -6.80
N SER A 345 6.35 -1.06 -7.31
CA SER A 345 6.60 -1.41 -8.70
C SER A 345 5.93 -2.74 -9.11
N GLU A 346 5.98 -3.77 -8.24
CA GLU A 346 5.24 -5.02 -8.46
C GLU A 346 3.72 -4.81 -8.44
N TRP A 347 3.21 -3.91 -7.62
CA TRP A 347 1.79 -3.63 -7.54
C TRP A 347 1.28 -2.89 -8.79
N PHE A 348 2.09 -2.00 -9.41
CA PHE A 348 1.80 -1.44 -10.73
C PHE A 348 1.70 -2.54 -11.80
N LEU A 349 2.65 -3.48 -11.81
CA LEU A 349 2.64 -4.61 -12.75
C LEU A 349 1.38 -5.48 -12.59
N VAL A 350 0.96 -5.74 -11.36
CA VAL A 350 -0.26 -6.51 -11.07
C VAL A 350 -1.50 -5.76 -11.55
N GLY A 351 -1.60 -4.46 -11.26
CA GLY A 351 -2.69 -3.61 -11.74
C GLY A 351 -2.76 -3.54 -13.27
N MET A 352 -1.61 -3.37 -13.92
CA MET A 352 -1.50 -3.41 -15.38
C MET A 352 -1.98 -4.76 -15.95
N THR A 353 -1.50 -5.86 -15.40
CA THR A 353 -1.88 -7.21 -15.85
C THR A 353 -3.38 -7.46 -15.70
N HIS A 354 -3.97 -6.99 -14.58
CA HIS A 354 -5.41 -7.05 -14.37
C HIS A 354 -6.18 -6.28 -15.45
N ASN A 355 -5.77 -5.05 -15.72
CA ASN A 355 -6.41 -4.19 -16.72
C ASN A 355 -6.30 -4.77 -18.14
N LEU A 356 -5.11 -5.23 -18.53
CA LEU A 356 -4.90 -5.89 -19.81
C LEU A 356 -5.72 -7.18 -19.96
N LEU A 357 -5.89 -7.95 -18.90
CA LEU A 357 -6.74 -9.15 -18.90
C LEU A 357 -8.22 -8.80 -19.07
N LYS A 358 -8.68 -7.70 -18.46
CA LYS A 358 -10.03 -7.16 -18.66
C LYS A 358 -10.23 -6.69 -20.09
N LEU A 359 -9.27 -5.94 -20.63
CA LEU A 359 -9.27 -5.48 -22.02
C LEU A 359 -9.33 -6.67 -23.00
N TRP A 360 -8.52 -7.67 -22.79
CA TRP A 360 -8.52 -8.90 -23.59
C TRP A 360 -9.90 -9.60 -23.56
N ARG A 361 -10.46 -9.79 -22.37
CA ARG A 361 -11.76 -10.48 -22.19
C ARG A 361 -12.95 -9.70 -22.73
N SER A 362 -12.84 -8.38 -22.88
CA SER A 362 -13.89 -7.55 -23.48
C SER A 362 -14.07 -7.80 -24.97
N GLY A 363 -13.05 -8.36 -25.63
CA GLY A 363 -13.03 -8.53 -27.08
C GLY A 363 -12.85 -7.24 -27.88
N GLN A 364 -12.58 -6.10 -27.20
CA GLN A 364 -12.44 -4.76 -27.77
C GLN A 364 -10.97 -4.32 -27.93
N ALA A 365 -10.03 -5.27 -27.86
CA ALA A 365 -8.63 -4.95 -27.97
C ALA A 365 -8.31 -4.22 -29.29
N PRO A 366 -7.65 -3.04 -29.26
CA PRO A 366 -7.50 -2.15 -30.42
C PRO A 366 -6.62 -2.71 -31.54
N TRP A 367 -5.83 -3.72 -31.26
CA TRP A 367 -4.88 -4.32 -32.22
C TRP A 367 -5.47 -5.44 -33.09
N GLY A 368 -6.77 -5.42 -33.38
CA GLY A 368 -7.37 -6.28 -34.41
C GLY A 368 -7.07 -7.78 -34.30
N TRP A 369 -6.70 -8.26 -33.12
CA TRP A 369 -6.54 -9.68 -32.85
C TRP A 369 -7.92 -10.31 -32.95
N ALA A 370 -8.28 -10.55 -34.21
CA ALA A 370 -9.40 -11.40 -34.51
C ALA A 370 -9.39 -12.55 -33.50
N LYS A 371 -10.55 -12.88 -32.97
CA LYS A 371 -10.80 -14.09 -32.21
C LYS A 371 -10.20 -15.28 -32.98
N ALA A 372 -8.88 -15.42 -32.92
CA ALA A 372 -8.20 -16.57 -33.42
C ALA A 372 -8.63 -17.71 -32.49
N ARG A 373 -9.67 -18.36 -32.93
CA ARG A 373 -10.11 -19.73 -32.68
C ARG A 373 -9.26 -20.44 -31.63
N TRP A 374 -9.73 -20.41 -30.42
CA TRP A 374 -9.46 -21.46 -29.47
C TRP A 374 -10.77 -22.29 -29.40
N ASN A 375 -10.89 -23.22 -30.34
CA ASN A 375 -11.71 -24.42 -30.20
C ASN A 375 -10.82 -25.54 -29.66
#